data_92b98f364da5d4e30b53b5032e6bd1f2
#
_entry.id   92b98f364da5d4e30b53b5032e6bd1f2
#
_cell.length_a   1.000
_cell.length_b   1.000
_cell.length_c   1.000
_cell.angle_alpha   90.00
_cell.angle_beta   90.00
_cell.angle_gamma   90.00
#
_symmetry.space_group_name_H-M   'P 1'
#
loop_
_entity.id
_entity.type
_entity.pdbx_description
1 polymer ?
#
loop_
_entity_poly.entity_id
_entity_poly.type
_entity_poly.pdbx_seq_one_letter_code
_entity_poly.pdbx_strand_id
1 'polypeptide(L)'
;MRALREAADARGLTPVVVTLTNHPLSVLRPGLPVVLLSSLRERTELLHELGIQHVIAFTFTVEISHLTPDAFMRLLCDCLGVRHMVVGPDFAIGRDREGTLPVLTTLGTELGYSVEVASNFELAGTSVRSSSVRKALAAGDLTTVQRFLGRRFALDGPVVEGEGRGGGLLGFPTANVGVGPLQALPADGIYATWLTADGQRYASATSVGIKPTFHDDAPRVVESFIIDYDGDLYDEHVRVEFVERLRDQEKFSTVEALSAQIARDVEATRAIVDRDEKEA
;
A
#
# COMPACT_ATOMS: atom_id res chain seq x y z
N MET A 1 -5.17 4.28 15.02
CA MET A 1 -6.50 4.84 14.74
C MET A 1 -7.45 4.70 15.93
N ARG A 2 -7.52 3.56 16.61
CA ARG A 2 -8.38 3.41 17.80
C ARG A 2 -8.09 4.50 18.86
N ALA A 3 -6.83 4.64 19.30
CA ALA A 3 -6.44 5.66 20.27
C ALA A 3 -6.81 7.10 19.84
N LEU A 4 -6.69 7.41 18.54
CA LEU A 4 -7.11 8.72 18.01
C LEU A 4 -8.62 8.95 18.17
N ARG A 5 -9.44 7.95 17.86
CA ARG A 5 -10.90 8.05 18.00
C ARG A 5 -11.31 8.18 19.47
N GLU A 6 -10.79 7.29 20.32
CA GLU A 6 -11.05 7.31 21.77
C GLU A 6 -10.65 8.66 22.40
N ALA A 7 -9.49 9.20 21.99
CA ALA A 7 -9.03 10.51 22.46
C ALA A 7 -9.93 11.66 21.97
N ALA A 8 -10.42 11.59 20.74
CA ALA A 8 -11.33 12.58 20.17
C ALA A 8 -12.70 12.53 20.86
N ASP A 9 -13.29 11.34 21.00
CA ASP A 9 -14.59 11.13 21.64
C ASP A 9 -14.58 11.62 23.09
N ALA A 10 -13.52 11.30 23.86
CA ALA A 10 -13.38 11.72 25.25
C ALA A 10 -13.27 13.25 25.42
N ARG A 11 -12.93 13.98 24.36
CA ARG A 11 -12.72 15.44 24.38
C ARG A 11 -13.76 16.22 23.59
N GLY A 12 -14.70 15.53 22.92
CA GLY A 12 -15.67 16.18 22.02
C GLY A 12 -15.00 16.82 20.81
N LEU A 13 -13.92 16.21 20.30
CA LEU A 13 -13.14 16.69 19.16
C LEU A 13 -13.40 15.83 17.91
N THR A 14 -13.17 16.42 16.75
CA THR A 14 -13.22 15.68 15.46
C THR A 14 -11.88 14.99 15.20
N PRO A 15 -11.83 13.67 14.98
CA PRO A 15 -10.61 12.97 14.64
C PRO A 15 -10.19 13.29 13.20
N VAL A 16 -8.95 13.77 13.02
CA VAL A 16 -8.34 14.11 11.73
C VAL A 16 -7.01 13.37 11.59
N VAL A 17 -6.79 12.72 10.48
CA VAL A 17 -5.47 12.16 10.13
C VAL A 17 -4.78 13.08 9.13
N VAL A 18 -3.58 13.49 9.46
CA VAL A 18 -2.69 14.23 8.55
C VAL A 18 -1.69 13.24 7.95
N THR A 19 -1.63 13.13 6.64
CA THR A 19 -0.74 12.22 5.91
C THR A 19 0.00 12.92 4.78
N LEU A 20 0.99 12.23 4.21
CA LEU A 20 1.80 12.75 3.10
C LEU A 20 1.46 12.05 1.79
N THR A 21 1.43 12.81 0.69
CA THR A 21 1.25 12.23 -0.66
C THR A 21 2.51 11.52 -1.15
N ASN A 22 3.68 11.96 -0.68
CA ASN A 22 5.00 11.40 -0.99
C ASN A 22 5.75 11.00 0.28
N HIS A 23 6.85 10.28 0.13
CA HIS A 23 7.70 9.95 1.27
C HIS A 23 8.74 11.06 1.50
N PRO A 24 8.95 11.56 2.73
CA PRO A 24 9.93 12.62 3.01
C PRO A 24 11.34 12.33 2.48
N LEU A 25 11.79 11.08 2.52
CA LEU A 25 13.10 10.71 1.99
C LEU A 25 13.24 10.90 0.47
N SER A 26 12.15 10.88 -0.30
CA SER A 26 12.22 11.18 -1.74
C SER A 26 12.62 12.63 -2.03
N VAL A 27 12.39 13.52 -1.07
CA VAL A 27 12.78 14.93 -1.13
C VAL A 27 14.13 15.15 -0.45
N LEU A 28 14.32 14.58 0.75
CA LEU A 28 15.53 14.79 1.56
C LEU A 28 16.76 14.04 1.03
N ARG A 29 16.54 12.94 0.31
CA ARG A 29 17.60 12.11 -0.31
C ARG A 29 17.17 11.67 -1.69
N PRO A 30 17.18 12.57 -2.69
CA PRO A 30 16.87 12.23 -4.07
C PRO A 30 17.76 11.08 -4.56
N GLY A 31 17.12 10.06 -5.18
CA GLY A 31 17.84 8.87 -5.65
C GLY A 31 17.80 7.67 -4.68
N LEU A 32 17.35 7.84 -3.43
CA LEU A 32 17.08 6.69 -2.57
C LEU A 32 15.74 6.06 -2.97
N PRO A 33 15.71 4.77 -3.38
CA PRO A 33 14.46 4.11 -3.72
C PRO A 33 13.62 3.90 -2.46
N VAL A 34 12.57 4.69 -2.30
CA VAL A 34 11.62 4.55 -1.21
C VAL A 34 10.29 4.09 -1.77
N VAL A 35 9.94 2.85 -1.49
CA VAL A 35 8.67 2.28 -1.95
C VAL A 35 7.56 2.45 -0.91
N LEU A 36 6.37 2.77 -1.38
CA LEU A 36 5.15 2.98 -0.58
C LEU A 36 4.38 1.67 -0.47
N LEU A 37 3.92 1.32 0.73
CA LEU A 37 3.10 0.12 0.96
C LEU A 37 1.65 0.27 0.50
N SER A 38 1.18 1.49 0.35
CA SER A 38 -0.18 1.81 -0.12
C SER A 38 -0.16 3.06 -0.96
N SER A 39 -1.01 3.15 -1.94
CA SER A 39 -1.33 4.41 -2.63
C SER A 39 -1.99 5.40 -1.65
N LEU A 40 -2.10 6.67 -2.04
CA LEU A 40 -2.85 7.65 -1.25
C LEU A 40 -4.33 7.27 -1.21
N ARG A 41 -4.89 6.82 -2.31
CA ARG A 41 -6.28 6.38 -2.42
C ARG A 41 -6.56 5.23 -1.45
N GLU A 42 -5.81 4.13 -1.55
CA GLU A 42 -5.95 2.98 -0.65
C GLU A 42 -5.81 3.39 0.83
N ARG A 43 -4.83 4.23 1.15
CA ARG A 43 -4.62 4.70 2.52
C ARG A 43 -5.81 5.48 3.05
N THR A 44 -6.41 6.31 2.22
CA THR A 44 -7.59 7.11 2.57
C THR A 44 -8.81 6.21 2.77
N GLU A 45 -9.03 5.25 1.87
CA GLU A 45 -10.11 4.25 1.99
C GLU A 45 -9.98 3.45 3.30
N LEU A 46 -8.79 2.92 3.59
CA LEU A 46 -8.53 2.20 4.85
C LEU A 46 -8.74 3.07 6.11
N LEU A 47 -8.43 4.36 6.04
CA LEU A 47 -8.70 5.28 7.14
C LEU A 47 -10.21 5.53 7.32
N HIS A 48 -10.95 5.64 6.23
CA HIS A 48 -12.42 5.75 6.26
C HIS A 48 -13.08 4.49 6.84
N GLU A 49 -12.63 3.30 6.45
CA GLU A 49 -13.08 2.02 7.02
C GLU A 49 -12.84 1.95 8.54
N LEU A 50 -11.75 2.57 9.02
CA LEU A 50 -11.45 2.69 10.44
C LEU A 50 -12.24 3.81 11.14
N GLY A 51 -13.19 4.46 10.45
CA GLY A 51 -14.05 5.51 11.01
C GLY A 51 -13.39 6.90 11.10
N ILE A 52 -12.30 7.15 10.36
CA ILE A 52 -11.71 8.48 10.24
C ILE A 52 -12.30 9.16 9.00
N GLN A 53 -13.19 10.12 9.19
CA GLN A 53 -13.86 10.82 8.09
C GLN A 53 -13.00 11.92 7.46
N HIS A 54 -12.07 12.50 8.23
CA HIS A 54 -11.25 13.62 7.78
C HIS A 54 -9.80 13.19 7.62
N VAL A 55 -9.35 13.11 6.36
CA VAL A 55 -7.96 12.81 5.99
C VAL A 55 -7.41 13.99 5.21
N ILE A 56 -6.35 14.61 5.74
CA ILE A 56 -5.66 15.72 5.09
C ILE A 56 -4.34 15.22 4.54
N ALA A 57 -4.21 15.24 3.23
CA ALA A 57 -3.00 14.85 2.54
C ALA A 57 -2.29 16.07 1.96
N PHE A 58 -1.00 16.21 2.24
CA PHE A 58 -0.19 17.25 1.62
C PHE A 58 1.12 16.69 1.10
N THR A 59 1.72 17.39 0.13
CA THR A 59 3.00 16.99 -0.43
C THR A 59 4.12 17.54 0.43
N PHE A 60 5.00 16.66 0.89
CA PHE A 60 6.23 17.08 1.58
C PHE A 60 7.20 17.68 0.55
N THR A 61 7.55 18.95 0.73
CA THR A 61 8.45 19.70 -0.16
C THR A 61 9.71 20.13 0.57
N VAL A 62 10.66 20.70 -0.17
CA VAL A 62 11.88 21.27 0.41
C VAL A 62 11.54 22.39 1.39
N GLU A 63 10.58 23.26 1.05
CA GLU A 63 10.13 24.37 1.89
C GLU A 63 9.56 23.86 3.22
N ILE A 64 8.70 22.84 3.16
CA ILE A 64 8.14 22.21 4.37
C ILE A 64 9.25 21.57 5.21
N SER A 65 10.27 20.98 4.58
CA SER A 65 11.38 20.36 5.29
C SER A 65 12.24 21.35 6.11
N HIS A 66 12.22 22.61 5.74
CA HIS A 66 12.93 23.68 6.45
C HIS A 66 12.14 24.36 7.56
N LEU A 67 10.83 24.06 7.71
CA LEU A 67 10.03 24.62 8.77
C LEU A 67 10.52 24.14 10.14
N THR A 68 10.70 25.10 11.07
CA THR A 68 10.94 24.74 12.46
C THR A 68 9.71 24.02 13.06
N PRO A 69 9.87 23.24 14.13
CA PRO A 69 8.74 22.61 14.80
C PRO A 69 7.63 23.61 15.19
N ASP A 70 8.02 24.78 15.70
CA ASP A 70 7.08 25.86 16.07
C ASP A 70 6.30 26.36 14.83
N ALA A 71 6.99 26.71 13.74
CA ALA A 71 6.34 27.19 12.52
C ALA A 71 5.37 26.15 11.93
N PHE A 72 5.78 24.88 11.93
CA PHE A 72 4.92 23.80 11.44
C PHE A 72 3.70 23.58 12.34
N MET A 73 3.86 23.62 13.65
CA MET A 73 2.75 23.45 14.59
C MET A 73 1.78 24.63 14.56
N ARG A 74 2.28 25.88 14.43
CA ARG A 74 1.40 27.05 14.22
C ARG A 74 0.56 26.88 12.95
N LEU A 75 1.17 26.47 11.85
CA LEU A 75 0.44 26.19 10.61
C LEU A 75 -0.68 25.17 10.81
N LEU A 76 -0.42 24.07 11.52
CA LEU A 76 -1.45 23.07 11.83
C LEU A 76 -2.53 23.61 12.78
N CYS A 77 -2.15 24.38 13.80
CA CYS A 77 -3.11 24.98 14.72
C CYS A 77 -4.00 26.01 14.01
N ASP A 78 -3.42 26.84 13.16
CA ASP A 78 -4.16 27.90 12.43
C ASP A 78 -5.09 27.31 11.37
N CYS A 79 -4.63 26.28 10.63
CA CYS A 79 -5.42 25.68 9.55
C CYS A 79 -6.46 24.67 10.05
N LEU A 80 -6.15 23.92 11.09
CA LEU A 80 -6.95 22.77 11.54
C LEU A 80 -7.55 22.95 12.94
N GLY A 81 -7.17 23.98 13.67
CA GLY A 81 -7.62 24.18 15.04
C GLY A 81 -7.19 23.06 15.99
N VAL A 82 -5.97 22.53 15.84
CA VAL A 82 -5.46 21.40 16.62
C VAL A 82 -5.58 21.67 18.12
N ARG A 83 -6.19 20.73 18.85
CA ARG A 83 -6.36 20.79 20.33
C ARG A 83 -5.70 19.59 21.02
N HIS A 84 -5.54 18.48 20.30
CA HIS A 84 -4.93 17.27 20.82
C HIS A 84 -4.22 16.52 19.70
N MET A 85 -3.04 15.99 19.97
CA MET A 85 -2.26 15.19 19.04
C MET A 85 -2.08 13.77 19.60
N VAL A 86 -2.32 12.75 18.78
CA VAL A 86 -1.97 11.36 19.07
C VAL A 86 -0.85 10.94 18.12
N VAL A 87 0.30 10.62 18.67
CA VAL A 87 1.53 10.35 17.91
C VAL A 87 2.23 9.08 18.40
N GLY A 88 3.07 8.50 17.58
CA GLY A 88 3.90 7.35 17.99
C GLY A 88 5.09 7.78 18.87
N PRO A 89 5.73 6.83 19.59
CA PRO A 89 6.84 7.14 20.49
C PRO A 89 8.10 7.68 19.78
N ASP A 90 8.32 7.30 18.52
CA ASP A 90 9.45 7.75 17.70
C ASP A 90 9.10 8.99 16.83
N PHE A 91 7.95 9.63 17.13
CA PHE A 91 7.46 10.75 16.32
C PHE A 91 8.33 12.00 16.51
N ALA A 92 8.66 12.63 15.38
CA ALA A 92 9.31 13.93 15.38
C ALA A 92 8.98 14.65 14.06
N ILE A 93 8.83 15.97 14.14
CA ILE A 93 8.50 16.86 13.01
C ILE A 93 9.46 18.03 12.90
N GLY A 94 9.27 18.82 11.84
CA GLY A 94 10.08 20.01 11.57
C GLY A 94 11.48 19.68 11.08
N ARG A 95 12.23 20.72 10.78
CA ARG A 95 13.59 20.65 10.28
C ARG A 95 14.45 19.73 11.16
N ASP A 96 15.23 18.87 10.54
CA ASP A 96 16.16 17.93 11.18
C ASP A 96 15.53 17.06 12.30
N ARG A 97 14.19 16.92 12.31
CA ARG A 97 13.44 16.21 13.35
C ARG A 97 13.59 16.84 14.73
N GLU A 98 13.85 18.15 14.81
CA GLU A 98 14.00 18.90 16.06
C GLU A 98 12.75 18.87 16.96
N GLY A 99 11.54 18.72 16.34
CA GLY A 99 10.26 18.63 17.04
C GLY A 99 10.02 17.25 17.68
N THR A 100 10.84 16.89 18.63
CA THR A 100 10.69 15.67 19.45
C THR A 100 9.50 15.77 20.40
N LEU A 101 9.10 14.65 21.02
CA LEU A 101 7.97 14.64 21.96
C LEU A 101 8.10 15.71 23.09
N PRO A 102 9.23 15.90 23.75
CA PRO A 102 9.40 16.96 24.73
C PRO A 102 9.18 18.36 24.13
N VAL A 103 9.73 18.63 22.95
CA VAL A 103 9.56 19.92 22.27
C VAL A 103 8.09 20.15 21.90
N LEU A 104 7.42 19.15 21.36
CA LEU A 104 6.00 19.24 21.01
C LEU A 104 5.10 19.43 22.24
N THR A 105 5.45 18.83 23.37
CA THR A 105 4.71 19.03 24.63
C THR A 105 4.87 20.46 25.13
N THR A 106 6.07 21.03 25.05
CA THR A 106 6.31 22.43 25.41
C THR A 106 5.54 23.37 24.49
N LEU A 107 5.64 23.20 23.18
CA LEU A 107 4.88 23.99 22.20
C LEU A 107 3.35 23.84 22.41
N GLY A 108 2.90 22.66 22.84
CA GLY A 108 1.51 22.41 23.14
C GLY A 108 0.99 23.31 24.27
N THR A 109 1.81 23.57 25.30
CA THR A 109 1.47 24.50 26.39
C THR A 109 1.32 25.92 25.87
N GLU A 110 2.14 26.35 24.91
CA GLU A 110 2.11 27.69 24.34
C GLU A 110 0.99 27.87 23.30
N LEU A 111 0.73 26.85 22.47
CA LEU A 111 -0.22 26.91 21.37
C LEU A 111 -1.62 26.37 21.72
N GLY A 112 -1.81 25.86 22.93
CA GLY A 112 -3.11 25.39 23.42
C GLY A 112 -3.53 24.03 22.93
N TYR A 113 -2.58 23.11 22.72
CA TYR A 113 -2.84 21.70 22.41
C TYR A 113 -2.11 20.75 23.38
N SER A 114 -2.57 19.52 23.47
CA SER A 114 -1.92 18.46 24.25
C SER A 114 -1.39 17.35 23.36
N VAL A 115 -0.41 16.59 23.85
CA VAL A 115 0.21 15.46 23.13
C VAL A 115 -0.01 14.18 23.90
N GLU A 116 -0.51 13.16 23.22
CA GLU A 116 -0.65 11.79 23.71
C GLU A 116 0.22 10.86 22.88
N VAL A 117 0.97 9.98 23.54
CA VAL A 117 1.84 9.02 22.88
C VAL A 117 1.13 7.67 22.82
N ALA A 118 0.77 7.24 21.62
CA ALA A 118 0.23 5.91 21.39
C ALA A 118 1.33 4.86 21.57
N SER A 119 0.99 3.73 22.20
CA SER A 119 1.90 2.60 22.32
C SER A 119 2.27 2.02 20.96
N ASN A 120 3.48 1.46 20.85
CA ASN A 120 3.85 0.65 19.70
C ASN A 120 2.89 -0.53 19.54
N PHE A 121 2.53 -0.83 18.31
CA PHE A 121 1.82 -2.06 18.03
C PHE A 121 2.81 -3.22 17.92
N GLU A 122 2.63 -4.20 18.78
CA GLU A 122 3.43 -5.42 18.80
C GLU A 122 2.55 -6.64 18.50
N LEU A 123 3.07 -7.53 17.70
CA LEU A 123 2.45 -8.81 17.40
C LEU A 123 3.42 -9.94 17.77
N ALA A 124 3.04 -10.79 18.72
CA ALA A 124 3.89 -11.87 19.24
C ALA A 124 5.31 -11.40 19.64
N GLY A 125 5.41 -10.27 20.34
CA GLY A 125 6.67 -9.67 20.79
C GLY A 125 7.51 -8.99 19.70
N THR A 126 6.99 -8.87 18.48
CA THR A 126 7.66 -8.18 17.37
C THR A 126 6.97 -6.85 17.09
N SER A 127 7.73 -5.77 17.11
CA SER A 127 7.22 -4.43 16.74
C SER A 127 6.89 -4.39 15.24
N VAL A 128 5.64 -4.08 14.91
CA VAL A 128 5.18 -3.98 13.53
C VAL A 128 5.52 -2.60 12.97
N ARG A 129 6.39 -2.58 11.97
CA ARG A 129 6.84 -1.35 11.29
C ARG A 129 6.73 -1.51 9.77
N SER A 130 6.55 -0.40 9.07
CA SER A 130 6.51 -0.41 7.59
C SER A 130 7.77 -1.02 6.96
N SER A 131 8.95 -0.88 7.59
CA SER A 131 10.18 -1.53 7.13
C SER A 131 10.12 -3.06 7.21
N SER A 132 9.53 -3.60 8.27
CA SER A 132 9.33 -5.05 8.44
C SER A 132 8.35 -5.60 7.40
N VAL A 133 7.26 -4.87 7.14
CA VAL A 133 6.29 -5.22 6.09
C VAL A 133 6.95 -5.23 4.71
N ARG A 134 7.73 -4.17 4.37
CA ARG A 134 8.44 -4.11 3.07
C ARG A 134 9.43 -5.27 2.90
N LYS A 135 10.14 -5.62 3.97
CA LYS A 135 11.09 -6.75 3.95
C LYS A 135 10.38 -8.08 3.69
N ALA A 136 9.28 -8.36 4.38
CA ALA A 136 8.49 -9.57 4.18
C ALA A 136 7.89 -9.61 2.77
N LEU A 137 7.35 -8.47 2.28
CA LEU A 137 6.78 -8.36 0.95
C LEU A 137 7.83 -8.64 -0.15
N ALA A 138 9.01 -8.04 -0.03
CA ALA A 138 10.12 -8.26 -0.95
C ALA A 138 10.65 -9.71 -0.93
N ALA A 139 10.44 -10.44 0.16
CA ALA A 139 10.75 -11.87 0.27
C ALA A 139 9.60 -12.78 -0.25
N GLY A 140 8.44 -12.23 -0.62
CA GLY A 140 7.26 -13.00 -1.01
C GLY A 140 6.54 -13.68 0.15
N ASP A 141 6.87 -13.33 1.39
CA ASP A 141 6.24 -13.87 2.61
C ASP A 141 4.91 -13.16 2.89
N LEU A 142 3.88 -13.52 2.12
CA LEU A 142 2.53 -12.94 2.24
C LEU A 142 1.88 -13.25 3.59
N THR A 143 2.20 -14.39 4.21
CA THR A 143 1.67 -14.75 5.53
C THR A 143 2.12 -13.77 6.60
N THR A 144 3.41 -13.44 6.63
CA THR A 144 3.94 -12.43 7.55
C THR A 144 3.40 -11.04 7.22
N VAL A 145 3.27 -10.70 5.92
CA VAL A 145 2.69 -9.42 5.48
C VAL A 145 1.25 -9.29 5.97
N GLN A 146 0.41 -10.29 5.77
CA GLN A 146 -0.98 -10.31 6.23
C GLN A 146 -1.08 -10.19 7.75
N ARG A 147 -0.25 -10.93 8.49
CA ARG A 147 -0.19 -10.81 9.96
C ARG A 147 0.14 -9.39 10.41
N PHE A 148 1.12 -8.73 9.78
CA PHE A 148 1.55 -7.38 10.15
C PHE A 148 0.54 -6.31 9.76
N LEU A 149 -0.12 -6.46 8.61
CA LEU A 149 -1.12 -5.50 8.14
C LEU A 149 -2.50 -5.72 8.77
N GLY A 150 -2.79 -6.93 9.28
CA GLY A 150 -4.13 -7.34 9.71
C GLY A 150 -5.11 -7.54 8.54
N ARG A 151 -4.60 -7.50 7.30
CA ARG A 151 -5.34 -7.69 6.05
C ARG A 151 -4.41 -8.21 4.97
N ARG A 152 -4.94 -8.67 3.85
CA ARG A 152 -4.11 -8.98 2.68
C ARG A 152 -3.44 -7.73 2.13
N PHE A 153 -2.25 -7.92 1.59
CA PHE A 153 -1.62 -6.89 0.80
C PHE A 153 -2.37 -6.75 -0.52
N ALA A 154 -2.60 -5.51 -0.93
CA ALA A 154 -3.26 -5.22 -2.19
C ALA A 154 -2.51 -4.16 -2.99
N LEU A 155 -2.71 -4.20 -4.29
CA LEU A 155 -2.34 -3.16 -5.24
C LEU A 155 -3.61 -2.59 -5.85
N ASP A 156 -3.64 -1.28 -6.06
CA ASP A 156 -4.72 -0.62 -6.76
C ASP A 156 -4.17 0.24 -7.89
N GLY A 157 -4.85 0.26 -9.02
CA GLY A 157 -4.45 1.04 -10.17
C GLY A 157 -5.38 0.88 -11.36
N PRO A 158 -5.26 1.77 -12.37
CA PRO A 158 -6.00 1.61 -13.62
C PRO A 158 -5.49 0.39 -14.39
N VAL A 159 -6.36 -0.23 -15.15
CA VAL A 159 -5.95 -1.21 -16.17
C VAL A 159 -5.40 -0.42 -17.38
N VAL A 160 -4.14 -0.65 -17.69
CA VAL A 160 -3.44 0.05 -18.77
C VAL A 160 -3.21 -0.87 -19.96
N GLU A 161 -3.01 -0.28 -21.13
CA GLU A 161 -2.64 -1.06 -22.32
C GLU A 161 -1.34 -1.83 -22.07
N GLY A 162 -1.38 -3.12 -22.31
CA GLY A 162 -0.19 -3.99 -22.39
C GLY A 162 0.38 -4.01 -23.79
N GLU A 163 1.54 -4.63 -23.97
CA GLU A 163 2.16 -4.81 -25.30
C GLU A 163 1.35 -5.71 -26.27
N GLY A 164 0.10 -6.06 -25.94
CA GLY A 164 -0.87 -6.72 -26.83
C GLY A 164 -0.55 -8.17 -27.22
N ARG A 165 0.54 -8.76 -26.71
CA ARG A 165 1.01 -10.09 -27.15
C ARG A 165 0.32 -11.28 -26.45
N GLY A 166 -0.30 -11.07 -25.27
CA GLY A 166 -0.91 -12.15 -24.48
C GLY A 166 -2.35 -12.50 -24.87
N GLY A 167 -3.19 -11.47 -25.11
CA GLY A 167 -4.62 -11.68 -25.33
C GLY A 167 -4.99 -12.32 -26.67
N GLY A 168 -4.21 -12.07 -27.72
CA GLY A 168 -4.52 -12.56 -29.08
C GLY A 168 -3.98 -13.94 -29.42
N LEU A 169 -2.87 -14.37 -28.80
CA LEU A 169 -2.16 -15.60 -29.14
C LEU A 169 -2.48 -16.79 -28.23
N LEU A 170 -2.86 -16.53 -26.97
CA LEU A 170 -2.99 -17.58 -25.95
C LEU A 170 -4.43 -17.82 -25.48
N GLY A 171 -5.38 -16.97 -25.86
CA GLY A 171 -6.77 -17.05 -25.38
C GLY A 171 -6.94 -16.74 -23.88
N PHE A 172 -5.91 -16.13 -23.26
CA PHE A 172 -5.92 -15.74 -21.86
C PHE A 172 -5.76 -14.21 -21.75
N PRO A 173 -6.86 -13.43 -21.85
CA PRO A 173 -6.78 -11.98 -21.69
C PRO A 173 -6.29 -11.61 -20.29
N THR A 174 -5.26 -10.76 -20.22
CA THR A 174 -4.69 -10.29 -18.96
C THR A 174 -4.90 -8.80 -18.80
N ALA A 175 -5.28 -8.36 -17.59
CA ALA A 175 -5.31 -6.97 -17.20
C ALA A 175 -3.90 -6.53 -16.73
N ASN A 176 -3.32 -5.54 -17.38
CA ASN A 176 -2.10 -4.90 -16.90
C ASN A 176 -2.47 -3.83 -15.88
N VAL A 177 -2.10 -4.04 -14.63
CA VAL A 177 -2.41 -3.10 -13.55
C VAL A 177 -1.35 -2.00 -13.49
N GLY A 178 -1.76 -0.77 -13.75
CA GLY A 178 -0.90 0.41 -13.70
C GLY A 178 -0.58 0.80 -12.26
N VAL A 179 0.56 0.34 -11.77
CA VAL A 179 1.04 0.67 -10.41
C VAL A 179 2.03 1.83 -10.47
N GLY A 180 1.99 2.70 -9.46
CA GLY A 180 2.94 3.81 -9.36
C GLY A 180 4.39 3.33 -9.24
N PRO A 181 5.36 4.08 -9.76
CA PRO A 181 6.78 3.67 -9.79
C PRO A 181 7.40 3.50 -8.40
N LEU A 182 6.79 4.08 -7.38
CA LEU A 182 7.21 3.95 -5.99
C LEU A 182 6.35 2.95 -5.19
N GLN A 183 5.44 2.24 -5.83
CA GLN A 183 4.62 1.24 -5.16
C GLN A 183 5.45 0.01 -4.81
N ALA A 184 5.37 -0.43 -3.54
CA ALA A 184 5.95 -1.70 -3.12
C ALA A 184 5.26 -2.85 -3.84
N LEU A 185 6.04 -3.76 -4.42
CA LEU A 185 5.54 -4.97 -5.06
C LEU A 185 6.05 -6.19 -4.28
N PRO A 186 5.30 -7.29 -4.24
CA PRO A 186 5.80 -8.56 -3.72
C PRO A 186 6.98 -9.07 -4.56
N ALA A 187 7.68 -10.09 -4.10
CA ALA A 187 8.73 -10.76 -4.88
C ALA A 187 8.23 -11.15 -6.27
N ASP A 188 9.13 -11.30 -7.23
CA ASP A 188 8.76 -11.79 -8.57
C ASP A 188 8.17 -13.19 -8.47
N GLY A 189 7.09 -13.43 -9.19
CA GLY A 189 6.40 -14.73 -9.16
C GLY A 189 4.98 -14.67 -9.68
N ILE A 190 4.32 -15.82 -9.57
CA ILE A 190 2.91 -16.00 -9.89
C ILE A 190 2.14 -16.18 -8.58
N TYR A 191 1.00 -15.53 -8.48
CA TYR A 191 0.21 -15.43 -7.27
C TYR A 191 -1.26 -15.79 -7.52
N ALA A 192 -1.86 -16.52 -6.60
CA ALA A 192 -3.31 -16.56 -6.47
C ALA A 192 -3.78 -15.24 -5.84
N THR A 193 -4.73 -14.58 -6.48
CA THR A 193 -5.19 -13.25 -6.10
C THR A 193 -6.71 -13.14 -6.25
N TRP A 194 -7.26 -12.15 -5.57
CA TRP A 194 -8.57 -11.63 -5.87
C TRP A 194 -8.43 -10.31 -6.61
N LEU A 195 -9.13 -10.16 -7.72
CA LEU A 195 -9.24 -8.88 -8.43
C LEU A 195 -10.66 -8.34 -8.25
N THR A 196 -10.76 -7.10 -7.80
CA THR A 196 -12.03 -6.38 -7.70
C THR A 196 -12.10 -5.32 -8.79
N ALA A 197 -13.16 -5.37 -9.59
CA ALA A 197 -13.52 -4.39 -10.61
C ALA A 197 -15.02 -4.10 -10.49
N ASP A 198 -15.45 -2.86 -10.59
CA ASP A 198 -16.87 -2.43 -10.49
C ASP A 198 -17.59 -2.99 -9.27
N GLY A 199 -16.90 -3.15 -8.15
CA GLY A 199 -17.44 -3.70 -6.92
C GLY A 199 -17.64 -5.21 -6.93
N GLN A 200 -17.33 -5.91 -8.02
CA GLN A 200 -17.34 -7.36 -8.11
C GLN A 200 -15.94 -7.94 -7.92
N ARG A 201 -15.89 -9.11 -7.29
CA ARG A 201 -14.64 -9.79 -6.93
C ARG A 201 -14.48 -11.05 -7.77
N TYR A 202 -13.34 -11.19 -8.41
CA TYR A 202 -13.02 -12.30 -9.32
C TYR A 202 -11.76 -13.01 -8.86
N ALA A 203 -11.72 -14.33 -8.97
CA ALA A 203 -10.48 -15.09 -8.84
C ALA A 203 -9.52 -14.71 -9.97
N SER A 204 -8.26 -14.51 -9.66
CA SER A 204 -7.27 -14.16 -10.68
C SER A 204 -5.89 -14.74 -10.39
N ALA A 205 -5.17 -15.13 -11.44
CA ALA A 205 -3.76 -15.50 -11.39
C ALA A 205 -2.92 -14.30 -11.80
N THR A 206 -2.13 -13.76 -10.87
CA THR A 206 -1.38 -12.53 -11.08
C THR A 206 0.11 -12.78 -11.17
N SER A 207 0.73 -12.33 -12.26
CA SER A 207 2.17 -12.29 -12.47
C SER A 207 2.73 -10.95 -11.98
N VAL A 208 3.77 -11.00 -11.16
CA VAL A 208 4.56 -9.84 -10.75
C VAL A 208 6.00 -10.07 -11.16
N GLY A 209 6.61 -9.16 -11.90
CA GLY A 209 8.02 -9.27 -12.26
C GLY A 209 8.39 -8.48 -13.51
N ILE A 210 9.62 -8.66 -13.96
CA ILE A 210 10.15 -8.01 -15.16
C ILE A 210 9.67 -8.81 -16.38
N LYS A 211 9.07 -8.12 -17.36
CA LYS A 211 8.83 -8.76 -18.66
C LYS A 211 10.18 -9.12 -19.28
N PRO A 212 10.35 -10.34 -19.81
CA PRO A 212 11.56 -10.76 -20.47
C PRO A 212 11.68 -10.12 -21.87
N THR A 213 11.73 -8.80 -21.93
CA THR A 213 12.02 -8.01 -23.13
C THR A 213 13.42 -7.42 -22.99
N PHE A 214 14.28 -7.68 -23.92
CA PHE A 214 15.56 -7.14 -24.41
C PHE A 214 16.43 -6.21 -23.54
N HIS A 215 16.02 -5.75 -22.35
CA HIS A 215 16.83 -4.90 -21.47
C HIS A 215 16.66 -5.32 -20.00
N ASP A 216 17.76 -5.48 -19.29
CA ASP A 216 17.84 -5.85 -17.88
C ASP A 216 17.23 -4.77 -16.92
N ASP A 217 16.96 -3.56 -17.43
CA ASP A 217 16.42 -2.41 -16.68
C ASP A 217 14.90 -2.18 -16.92
N ALA A 218 14.16 -3.15 -17.44
CA ALA A 218 12.73 -2.99 -17.67
C ALA A 218 11.96 -2.86 -16.33
N PRO A 219 10.95 -1.98 -16.25
CA PRO A 219 10.14 -1.85 -15.04
C PRO A 219 9.39 -3.15 -14.74
N ARG A 220 9.22 -3.43 -13.45
CA ARG A 220 8.37 -4.53 -13.00
C ARG A 220 6.91 -4.22 -13.34
N VAL A 221 6.20 -5.22 -13.83
CA VAL A 221 4.79 -5.14 -14.22
C VAL A 221 3.94 -6.08 -13.38
N VAL A 222 2.67 -5.75 -13.28
CA VAL A 222 1.65 -6.57 -12.62
C VAL A 222 0.61 -6.91 -13.67
N GLU A 223 0.50 -8.20 -14.01
CA GLU A 223 -0.45 -8.72 -15.00
C GLU A 223 -1.36 -9.73 -14.34
N SER A 224 -2.67 -9.48 -14.36
CA SER A 224 -3.67 -10.37 -13.78
C SER A 224 -4.49 -11.04 -14.86
N PHE A 225 -4.46 -12.37 -14.93
CA PHE A 225 -5.43 -13.16 -15.66
C PHE A 225 -6.66 -13.37 -14.79
N ILE A 226 -7.80 -12.85 -15.22
CA ILE A 226 -9.06 -12.92 -14.49
C ILE A 226 -9.80 -14.17 -14.94
N ILE A 227 -10.10 -15.04 -13.99
CA ILE A 227 -10.70 -16.34 -14.25
C ILE A 227 -12.20 -16.15 -14.49
N ASP A 228 -12.72 -16.77 -15.57
CA ASP A 228 -14.13 -16.74 -15.98
C ASP A 228 -14.67 -15.32 -16.23
N TYR A 229 -13.83 -14.44 -16.79
CA TYR A 229 -14.20 -13.08 -17.12
C TYR A 229 -14.01 -12.82 -18.62
N ASP A 230 -15.06 -12.32 -19.30
CA ASP A 230 -15.06 -12.02 -20.74
C ASP A 230 -15.23 -10.51 -21.03
N GLY A 231 -15.19 -9.65 -20.01
CA GLY A 231 -15.39 -8.22 -20.15
C GLY A 231 -14.13 -7.46 -20.58
N ASP A 232 -14.32 -6.18 -20.86
CA ASP A 232 -13.25 -5.21 -21.04
C ASP A 232 -13.08 -4.40 -19.75
N LEU A 233 -11.81 -4.23 -19.32
CA LEU A 233 -11.45 -3.48 -18.12
C LEU A 233 -10.50 -2.32 -18.41
N TYR A 234 -10.26 -1.99 -19.68
CA TYR A 234 -9.39 -0.86 -20.00
C TYR A 234 -9.90 0.44 -19.36
N ASP A 235 -8.96 1.21 -18.81
CA ASP A 235 -9.21 2.44 -18.05
C ASP A 235 -10.00 2.26 -16.74
N GLU A 236 -10.51 1.04 -16.45
CA GLU A 236 -11.14 0.73 -15.17
C GLU A 236 -10.09 0.68 -14.05
N HIS A 237 -10.52 1.08 -12.86
CA HIS A 237 -9.67 1.03 -11.67
C HIS A 237 -9.91 -0.27 -10.93
N VAL A 238 -8.87 -1.09 -10.84
CA VAL A 238 -8.95 -2.41 -10.21
C VAL A 238 -8.12 -2.49 -8.93
N ARG A 239 -8.53 -3.38 -8.03
CA ARG A 239 -7.80 -3.73 -6.82
C ARG A 239 -7.43 -5.20 -6.87
N VAL A 240 -6.14 -5.52 -6.70
CA VAL A 240 -5.60 -6.89 -6.69
C VAL A 240 -5.12 -7.23 -5.29
N GLU A 241 -5.79 -8.16 -4.62
CA GLU A 241 -5.45 -8.65 -3.28
C GLU A 241 -4.68 -9.97 -3.38
N PHE A 242 -3.49 -10.02 -2.80
CA PHE A 242 -2.60 -11.19 -2.84
C PHE A 242 -2.98 -12.20 -1.76
N VAL A 243 -3.32 -13.41 -2.16
CA VAL A 243 -3.70 -14.52 -1.27
C VAL A 243 -2.50 -15.41 -0.99
N GLU A 244 -1.93 -16.04 -2.02
CA GLU A 244 -0.84 -17.00 -1.89
C GLU A 244 0.11 -16.93 -3.09
N ARG A 245 1.41 -17.19 -2.86
CA ARG A 245 2.41 -17.28 -3.91
C ARG A 245 2.41 -18.70 -4.47
N LEU A 246 2.19 -18.85 -5.76
CA LEU A 246 2.14 -20.17 -6.44
C LEU A 246 3.54 -20.68 -6.77
N ARG A 247 4.37 -19.83 -7.39
CA ARG A 247 5.70 -20.21 -7.91
C ARG A 247 6.52 -18.99 -8.32
N ASP A 248 7.78 -19.25 -8.66
CA ASP A 248 8.65 -18.28 -9.35
C ASP A 248 8.21 -18.06 -10.81
N GLN A 249 8.65 -16.95 -11.40
CA GLN A 249 8.53 -16.77 -12.84
C GLN A 249 9.47 -17.75 -13.57
N GLU A 250 8.98 -18.31 -14.68
CA GLU A 250 9.75 -19.22 -15.54
C GLU A 250 9.72 -18.75 -16.98
N LYS A 251 10.78 -19.07 -17.72
CA LYS A 251 10.83 -18.86 -19.18
C LYS A 251 10.42 -20.15 -19.89
N PHE A 252 9.49 -20.04 -20.82
CA PHE A 252 9.01 -21.16 -21.61
C PHE A 252 9.58 -21.09 -23.02
N SER A 253 9.99 -22.26 -23.56
CA SER A 253 10.56 -22.37 -24.88
C SER A 253 9.50 -22.45 -26.00
N THR A 254 8.25 -22.78 -25.65
CA THR A 254 7.12 -22.88 -26.59
C THR A 254 5.86 -22.26 -26.01
N VAL A 255 4.95 -21.86 -26.90
CA VAL A 255 3.63 -21.33 -26.56
C VAL A 255 2.76 -22.39 -25.85
N GLU A 256 2.87 -23.64 -26.28
CA GLU A 256 2.11 -24.75 -25.70
C GLU A 256 2.55 -25.02 -24.24
N ALA A 257 3.85 -24.94 -23.95
CA ALA A 257 4.37 -25.12 -22.60
C ALA A 257 3.90 -23.97 -21.67
N LEU A 258 3.90 -22.74 -22.17
CA LEU A 258 3.37 -21.59 -21.45
C LEU A 258 1.87 -21.74 -21.18
N SER A 259 1.08 -22.10 -22.20
CA SER A 259 -0.37 -22.29 -22.07
C SER A 259 -0.71 -23.39 -21.06
N ALA A 260 0.01 -24.52 -21.12
CA ALA A 260 -0.16 -25.62 -20.17
C ALA A 260 0.18 -25.21 -18.73
N GLN A 261 1.18 -24.31 -18.54
CA GLN A 261 1.52 -23.81 -17.22
C GLN A 261 0.47 -22.82 -16.71
N ILE A 262 -0.03 -21.92 -17.55
CA ILE A 262 -1.11 -20.99 -17.18
C ILE A 262 -2.35 -21.79 -16.74
N ALA A 263 -2.72 -22.85 -17.44
CA ALA A 263 -3.84 -23.70 -17.04
C ALA A 263 -3.64 -24.32 -15.64
N ARG A 264 -2.42 -24.79 -15.32
CA ARG A 264 -2.10 -25.28 -13.97
C ARG A 264 -2.18 -24.17 -12.91
N ASP A 265 -1.70 -22.97 -13.23
CA ASP A 265 -1.76 -21.83 -12.32
C ASP A 265 -3.21 -21.41 -12.05
N VAL A 266 -4.08 -21.46 -13.05
CA VAL A 266 -5.53 -21.21 -12.93
C VAL A 266 -6.19 -22.22 -11.99
N GLU A 267 -5.94 -23.53 -12.19
CA GLU A 267 -6.49 -24.58 -11.32
C GLU A 267 -5.99 -24.42 -9.86
N ALA A 268 -4.71 -24.15 -9.67
CA ALA A 268 -4.15 -23.91 -8.35
C ALA A 268 -4.79 -22.65 -7.70
N THR A 269 -4.98 -21.58 -8.49
CA THR A 269 -5.64 -20.36 -8.03
C THR A 269 -7.06 -20.64 -7.55
N ARG A 270 -7.88 -21.38 -8.35
CA ARG A 270 -9.25 -21.75 -7.96
C ARG A 270 -9.26 -22.46 -6.60
N ALA A 271 -8.43 -23.48 -6.44
CA ALA A 271 -8.37 -24.25 -5.19
C ALA A 271 -7.98 -23.40 -3.97
N ILE A 272 -7.10 -22.40 -4.17
CA ILE A 272 -6.65 -21.50 -3.11
C ILE A 272 -7.76 -20.51 -2.75
N VAL A 273 -8.37 -19.86 -3.73
CA VAL A 273 -9.40 -18.84 -3.49
C VAL A 273 -10.68 -19.44 -2.94
N ASP A 274 -11.05 -20.68 -3.36
CA ASP A 274 -12.18 -21.41 -2.79
C ASP A 274 -11.98 -21.76 -1.30
N ARG A 275 -10.75 -22.09 -0.91
CA ARG A 275 -10.39 -22.30 0.50
C ARG A 275 -10.46 -20.99 1.28
N ASP A 276 -9.93 -19.94 0.70
CA ASP A 276 -9.89 -18.61 1.26
C ASP A 276 -11.29 -18.02 1.53
N GLU A 277 -12.23 -18.23 0.62
CA GLU A 277 -13.64 -17.82 0.82
C GLU A 277 -14.33 -18.55 1.99
N LYS A 278 -13.96 -19.80 2.24
CA LYS A 278 -14.55 -20.59 3.33
C LYS A 278 -13.99 -20.22 4.70
N GLU A 279 -12.81 -19.59 4.73
CA GLU A 279 -12.12 -19.17 5.96
C GLU A 279 -12.39 -17.70 6.33
N ALA A 280 -12.98 -16.91 5.43
CA ALA A 280 -13.30 -15.49 5.61
C ALA A 280 -14.65 -15.26 6.28
#